data_8b905d7327ba0a3deb7fd0da3b204a58
#
_entry.id   8b905d7327ba0a3deb7fd0da3b204a58
#
_cell.length_a   1.000
_cell.length_b   1.000
_cell.length_c   1.000
_cell.angle_alpha   90.00
_cell.angle_beta   90.00
_cell.angle_gamma   90.00
#
_symmetry.space_group_name_H-M   'P 1'
#
loop_
_entity.id
_entity.type
_entity.pdbx_description
1 polymer ?
#
loop_
_entity_poly.entity_id
_entity_poly.type
_entity_poly.pdbx_seq_one_letter_code
_entity_poly.pdbx_strand_id
1 'polypeptide(L)'
;MGIPLESGKSSSENNFDEPRLPNTAGKSRKTKSSLTSKQRPKKSGRLASVSIGHYLSSIGRVPLLTPAEEIELAHHVQNMKKLLQISEADRTQSNLYQIKIGKRARDRMMAANLRLVVSVAKKYQNQGLELLDLVQDGAIGLERAVDKFDPAMGYKFSTYAYWWIRQ
;
A
#
# COMPACT_ATOMS: atom_id res chain seq x y z
N MET A 1 -53.32 -23.97 6.67
CA MET A 1 -52.83 -22.93 7.61
C MET A 1 -51.32 -22.85 7.46
N GLY A 2 -50.83 -21.91 6.70
CA GLY A 2 -49.40 -21.70 6.44
C GLY A 2 -48.88 -20.56 7.27
N ILE A 3 -47.71 -20.75 7.84
CA ILE A 3 -46.97 -19.71 8.57
C ILE A 3 -45.81 -19.27 7.68
N PRO A 4 -45.62 -17.99 7.37
CA PRO A 4 -44.44 -17.52 6.64
C PRO A 4 -43.26 -17.30 7.58
N LEU A 5 -42.10 -17.82 7.15
CA LEU A 5 -40.78 -17.53 7.76
C LEU A 5 -40.27 -16.18 7.27
N GLU A 6 -40.16 -15.22 8.17
CA GLU A 6 -39.40 -13.98 7.92
C GLU A 6 -37.90 -14.23 8.09
N SER A 7 -37.18 -14.05 7.01
CA SER A 7 -35.73 -14.05 6.98
C SER A 7 -35.20 -12.63 7.26
N GLY A 8 -34.74 -12.37 8.48
CA GLY A 8 -34.00 -11.16 8.82
C GLY A 8 -32.60 -11.19 8.23
N LYS A 9 -32.36 -10.45 7.15
CA LYS A 9 -31.03 -10.11 6.64
C LYS A 9 -30.54 -8.87 7.38
N SER A 10 -29.49 -9.01 8.16
CA SER A 10 -28.66 -7.90 8.60
C SER A 10 -27.26 -8.13 8.05
N SER A 11 -27.04 -7.62 6.87
CA SER A 11 -25.70 -7.50 6.26
C SER A 11 -25.31 -6.04 6.31
N SER A 12 -24.55 -5.65 7.31
CA SER A 12 -23.81 -4.39 7.30
C SER A 12 -22.52 -4.62 6.50
N GLU A 13 -22.62 -4.55 5.19
CA GLU A 13 -21.48 -4.44 4.30
C GLU A 13 -20.84 -3.07 4.49
N ASN A 14 -19.67 -3.04 5.14
CA ASN A 14 -18.77 -1.90 5.10
C ASN A 14 -18.24 -1.76 3.68
N ASN A 15 -18.97 -1.00 2.87
CA ASN A 15 -18.61 -0.63 1.51
C ASN A 15 -17.55 0.48 1.58
N PHE A 16 -16.28 0.11 1.82
CA PHE A 16 -15.16 1.00 1.59
C PHE A 16 -14.88 1.00 0.10
N ASP A 17 -15.19 2.10 -0.53
CA ASP A 17 -15.01 2.38 -1.96
C ASP A 17 -13.59 1.97 -2.43
N GLU A 18 -13.56 0.94 -3.27
CA GLU A 18 -12.34 0.55 -3.97
C GLU A 18 -12.06 1.62 -5.05
N PRO A 19 -10.85 2.22 -5.11
CA PRO A 19 -10.58 3.27 -6.08
C PRO A 19 -10.67 2.71 -7.50
N ARG A 20 -11.65 3.17 -8.27
CA ARG A 20 -11.80 2.83 -9.69
C ARG A 20 -10.64 3.43 -10.48
N LEU A 21 -9.98 2.61 -11.28
CA LEU A 21 -8.96 3.05 -12.23
C LEU A 21 -9.61 4.00 -13.26
N PRO A 22 -9.12 5.23 -13.46
CA PRO A 22 -9.67 6.11 -14.48
C PRO A 22 -9.21 5.68 -15.87
N ASN A 23 -10.14 5.72 -16.81
CA ASN A 23 -9.86 5.66 -18.25
C ASN A 23 -8.95 6.83 -18.64
N THR A 24 -7.88 6.50 -19.35
CA THR A 24 -6.91 7.45 -19.86
C THR A 24 -7.49 8.30 -20.97
N ALA A 25 -7.91 9.53 -20.69
CA ALA A 25 -7.93 10.62 -21.68
C ALA A 25 -8.18 11.97 -20.98
N GLY A 26 -7.29 12.93 -21.16
CA GLY A 26 -7.58 14.33 -20.80
C GLY A 26 -6.35 15.16 -20.41
N LYS A 27 -5.88 15.93 -21.38
CA LYS A 27 -4.77 16.90 -21.33
C LYS A 27 -4.93 18.00 -20.28
N SER A 28 -3.81 18.33 -19.64
CA SER A 28 -3.19 19.63 -19.44
C SER A 28 -3.99 20.86 -19.04
N ARG A 29 -3.54 21.58 -18.04
CA ARG A 29 -3.21 23.02 -18.18
C ARG A 29 -2.28 23.47 -17.06
N LYS A 30 -1.11 24.04 -17.47
CA LYS A 30 -0.15 24.75 -16.61
C LYS A 30 -0.73 26.13 -16.26
N THR A 31 -0.66 26.52 -14.98
CA THR A 31 -0.62 27.94 -14.62
C THR A 31 0.52 28.13 -13.61
N LYS A 32 1.43 29.04 -13.99
CA LYS A 32 2.53 29.57 -13.16
C LYS A 32 1.97 30.65 -12.25
N SER A 33 2.32 30.66 -10.98
CA SER A 33 2.43 31.88 -10.22
C SER A 33 3.57 31.77 -9.21
N SER A 34 4.50 32.68 -9.37
CA SER A 34 5.66 32.94 -8.52
C SER A 34 5.25 33.72 -7.28
N LEU A 35 5.75 33.34 -6.10
CA LEU A 35 6.02 34.27 -5.01
C LEU A 35 7.09 33.70 -4.09
N THR A 36 8.25 34.33 -4.10
CA THR A 36 9.40 34.05 -3.26
C THR A 36 9.20 34.62 -1.85
N SER A 37 9.31 33.75 -0.84
CA SER A 37 9.68 34.17 0.50
C SER A 37 10.79 33.27 1.03
N LYS A 38 12.01 33.86 1.15
CA LYS A 38 13.18 33.24 1.76
C LYS A 38 12.92 33.08 3.26
N GLN A 39 12.63 31.86 3.72
CA GLN A 39 12.72 31.52 5.14
C GLN A 39 14.03 30.76 5.41
N ARG A 40 14.79 31.27 6.41
CA ARG A 40 16.03 30.66 6.90
C ARG A 40 15.77 29.24 7.43
N PRO A 41 16.61 28.24 7.11
CA PRO A 41 16.41 26.86 7.59
C PRO A 41 16.67 26.82 9.10
N LYS A 42 15.65 26.37 9.86
CA LYS A 42 15.75 26.07 11.29
C LYS A 42 16.67 24.85 11.49
N LYS A 43 17.47 24.82 12.57
CA LYS A 43 18.47 23.78 12.89
C LYS A 43 17.90 22.34 13.00
N SER A 44 16.60 22.14 13.12
CA SER A 44 15.93 20.83 13.12
C SER A 44 16.01 20.11 11.76
N GLY A 45 16.12 20.85 10.67
CA GLY A 45 16.17 20.29 9.31
C GLY A 45 17.42 19.47 8.99
N ARG A 46 18.53 19.63 9.73
CA ARG A 46 19.76 18.86 9.50
C ARG A 46 19.65 17.41 10.00
N LEU A 47 19.09 17.20 11.18
CA LEU A 47 18.89 15.85 11.74
C LEU A 47 17.85 15.06 10.94
N ALA A 48 16.75 15.72 10.54
CA ALA A 48 15.73 15.12 9.67
C ALA A 48 16.31 14.73 8.29
N SER A 49 17.18 15.57 7.71
CA SER A 49 17.80 15.29 6.40
C SER A 49 18.78 14.11 6.44
N VAL A 50 19.53 13.93 7.55
CA VAL A 50 20.41 12.78 7.76
C VAL A 50 19.59 11.48 7.93
N SER A 51 18.51 11.55 8.71
CA SER A 51 17.59 10.41 8.92
C SER A 51 16.94 9.96 7.61
N ILE A 52 16.46 10.90 6.79
CA ILE A 52 15.91 10.62 5.46
C ILE A 52 16.95 10.00 4.53
N GLY A 53 18.19 10.50 4.53
CA GLY A 53 19.27 9.96 3.70
C GLY A 53 19.55 8.48 4.02
N HIS A 54 19.62 8.15 5.30
CA HIS A 54 19.77 6.75 5.76
C HIS A 54 18.60 5.87 5.35
N TYR A 55 17.37 6.34 5.53
CA TYR A 55 16.17 5.62 5.12
C TYR A 55 16.17 5.35 3.61
N LEU A 56 16.40 6.37 2.77
CA LEU A 56 16.46 6.22 1.33
C LEU A 56 17.56 5.27 0.86
N SER A 57 18.72 5.31 1.53
CA SER A 57 19.82 4.37 1.26
C SER A 57 19.42 2.93 1.61
N SER A 58 18.74 2.70 2.72
CA SER A 58 18.31 1.36 3.15
C SER A 58 17.29 0.74 2.20
N ILE A 59 16.26 1.48 1.80
CA ILE A 59 15.25 0.98 0.85
C ILE A 59 15.82 0.81 -0.56
N GLY A 60 16.84 1.59 -0.93
CA GLY A 60 17.53 1.47 -2.22
C GLY A 60 18.29 0.16 -2.41
N ARG A 61 18.66 -0.51 -1.32
CA ARG A 61 19.37 -1.80 -1.36
C ARG A 61 18.45 -2.99 -1.59
N VAL A 62 17.15 -2.84 -1.37
CA VAL A 62 16.19 -3.92 -1.59
C VAL A 62 16.00 -4.11 -3.10
N PRO A 63 16.25 -5.32 -3.64
CA PRO A 63 16.06 -5.59 -5.05
C PRO A 63 14.57 -5.49 -5.42
N LEU A 64 14.30 -4.98 -6.62
CA LEU A 64 12.96 -4.93 -7.18
C LEU A 64 12.46 -6.34 -7.47
N LEU A 65 11.14 -6.51 -7.44
CA LEU A 65 10.50 -7.76 -7.81
C LEU A 65 10.30 -7.82 -9.32
N THR A 66 10.45 -9.01 -9.87
CA THR A 66 9.99 -9.34 -11.22
C THR A 66 8.47 -9.52 -11.23
N PRO A 67 7.79 -9.41 -12.37
CA PRO A 67 6.34 -9.68 -12.46
C PRO A 67 5.96 -11.09 -11.98
N ALA A 68 6.80 -12.08 -12.21
CA ALA A 68 6.58 -13.45 -11.75
C ALA A 68 6.63 -13.54 -10.21
N GLU A 69 7.63 -12.89 -9.59
CA GLU A 69 7.74 -12.82 -8.13
C GLU A 69 6.57 -12.04 -7.50
N GLU A 70 6.08 -10.97 -8.14
CA GLU A 70 4.90 -10.22 -7.67
C GLU A 70 3.67 -11.15 -7.58
N ILE A 71 3.45 -11.98 -8.61
CA ILE A 71 2.34 -12.92 -8.67
C ILE A 71 2.48 -14.01 -7.60
N GLU A 72 3.67 -14.61 -7.49
CA GLU A 72 3.94 -15.67 -6.50
C GLU A 72 3.72 -15.18 -5.07
N LEU A 73 4.32 -14.04 -4.73
CA LEU A 73 4.18 -13.44 -3.40
C LEU A 73 2.73 -13.06 -3.10
N ALA A 74 1.99 -12.52 -4.09
CA ALA A 74 0.58 -12.19 -3.94
C ALA A 74 -0.26 -13.43 -3.63
N HIS A 75 -0.01 -14.56 -4.28
CA HIS A 75 -0.70 -15.82 -3.95
C HIS A 75 -0.42 -16.28 -2.52
N HIS A 76 0.81 -16.15 -2.03
CA HIS A 76 1.13 -16.46 -0.64
C HIS A 76 0.39 -15.55 0.35
N VAL A 77 0.28 -14.26 0.04
CA VAL A 77 -0.49 -13.30 0.87
C VAL A 77 -1.98 -13.64 0.86
N GLN A 78 -2.55 -13.94 -0.31
CA GLN A 78 -3.96 -14.34 -0.41
C GLN A 78 -4.24 -15.64 0.36
N ASN A 79 -3.38 -16.65 0.24
CA ASN A 79 -3.51 -17.91 0.97
C ASN A 79 -3.44 -17.68 2.49
N MET A 80 -2.48 -16.88 2.95
CA MET A 80 -2.38 -16.51 4.37
C MET A 80 -3.70 -15.89 4.87
N LYS A 81 -4.30 -14.97 4.12
CA LYS A 81 -5.56 -14.32 4.51
C LYS A 81 -6.71 -15.30 4.63
N LYS A 82 -6.82 -16.27 3.72
CA LYS A 82 -7.82 -17.33 3.81
C LYS A 82 -7.62 -18.20 5.06
N LEU A 83 -6.37 -18.54 5.37
CA LEU A 83 -6.03 -19.34 6.54
C LEU A 83 -6.23 -18.59 7.86
N LEU A 84 -6.08 -17.28 7.86
CA LEU A 84 -6.35 -16.44 9.04
C LEU A 84 -7.85 -16.35 9.38
N GLN A 85 -8.75 -16.64 8.44
CA GLN A 85 -10.19 -16.74 8.69
C GLN A 85 -10.58 -18.00 9.48
N ILE A 86 -9.73 -19.03 9.48
CA ILE A 86 -9.94 -20.25 10.27
C ILE A 86 -9.69 -19.91 11.75
N SER A 87 -10.55 -20.45 12.64
CA SER A 87 -10.35 -20.28 14.08
C SER A 87 -8.96 -20.73 14.50
N GLU A 88 -8.36 -20.03 15.45
CA GLU A 88 -6.98 -20.31 15.89
C GLU A 88 -6.84 -21.74 16.46
N ALA A 89 -7.89 -22.25 17.13
CA ALA A 89 -7.93 -23.60 17.68
C ALA A 89 -7.96 -24.68 16.58
N ASP A 90 -8.50 -24.37 15.40
CA ASP A 90 -8.66 -25.32 14.29
C ASP A 90 -7.48 -25.28 13.29
N ARG A 91 -6.50 -24.40 13.50
CA ARG A 91 -5.33 -24.28 12.63
C ARG A 91 -4.40 -25.45 12.83
N THR A 92 -4.15 -26.18 11.76
CA THR A 92 -3.14 -27.24 11.74
C THR A 92 -1.72 -26.67 11.71
N GLN A 93 -0.73 -27.49 12.04
CA GLN A 93 0.68 -27.11 11.94
C GLN A 93 1.06 -26.69 10.51
N SER A 94 0.49 -27.32 9.50
CA SER A 94 0.65 -26.93 8.09
C SER A 94 0.09 -25.53 7.84
N ASN A 95 -1.09 -25.20 8.38
CA ASN A 95 -1.68 -23.87 8.24
C ASN A 95 -0.79 -22.78 8.87
N LEU A 96 -0.23 -23.05 10.05
CA LEU A 96 0.68 -22.13 10.72
C LEU A 96 1.95 -21.88 9.89
N TYR A 97 2.49 -22.93 9.26
CA TYR A 97 3.63 -22.81 8.36
C TYR A 97 3.31 -21.93 7.14
N GLN A 98 2.15 -22.16 6.49
CA GLN A 98 1.70 -21.36 5.34
C GLN A 98 1.42 -19.90 5.73
N ILE A 99 0.87 -19.64 6.90
CA ILE A 99 0.70 -18.28 7.44
C ILE A 99 2.06 -17.58 7.60
N LYS A 100 3.07 -18.30 8.09
CA LYS A 100 4.43 -17.75 8.22
C LYS A 100 5.05 -17.40 6.86
N ILE A 101 4.84 -18.23 5.85
CA ILE A 101 5.27 -17.94 4.46
C ILE A 101 4.55 -16.69 3.95
N GLY A 102 3.24 -16.60 4.12
CA GLY A 102 2.46 -15.45 3.68
C GLY A 102 2.86 -14.14 4.35
N LYS A 103 3.19 -14.15 5.65
CA LYS A 103 3.74 -12.99 6.35
C LYS A 103 5.07 -12.53 5.72
N ARG A 104 5.99 -13.46 5.47
CA ARG A 104 7.27 -13.14 4.80
C ARG A 104 7.08 -12.61 3.38
N ALA A 105 6.13 -13.18 2.65
CA ALA A 105 5.78 -12.72 1.31
C ALA A 105 5.25 -11.28 1.35
N ARG A 106 4.37 -10.97 2.30
CA ARG A 106 3.85 -9.62 2.53
C ARG A 106 4.97 -8.63 2.83
N ASP A 107 5.86 -8.97 3.77
CA ASP A 107 7.01 -8.13 4.14
C ASP A 107 7.93 -7.89 2.93
N ARG A 108 8.16 -8.91 2.11
CA ARG A 108 8.97 -8.82 0.90
C ARG A 108 8.33 -7.89 -0.15
N MET A 109 7.01 -8.01 -0.39
CA MET A 109 6.27 -7.13 -1.27
C MET A 109 6.32 -5.68 -0.78
N MET A 110 6.13 -5.46 0.52
CA MET A 110 6.24 -4.14 1.13
C MET A 110 7.63 -3.55 0.91
N ALA A 111 8.69 -4.26 1.33
CA ALA A 111 10.06 -3.77 1.27
C ALA A 111 10.50 -3.41 -0.16
N ALA A 112 10.17 -4.24 -1.15
CA ALA A 112 10.53 -4.00 -2.55
C ALA A 112 9.83 -2.76 -3.16
N ASN A 113 8.67 -2.37 -2.61
CA ASN A 113 7.84 -1.29 -3.14
C ASN A 113 7.90 0.02 -2.32
N LEU A 114 8.69 0.10 -1.24
CA LEU A 114 8.87 1.35 -0.48
C LEU A 114 9.42 2.49 -1.36
N ARG A 115 10.21 2.17 -2.38
CA ARG A 115 10.69 3.17 -3.35
C ARG A 115 9.55 3.82 -4.13
N LEU A 116 8.48 3.08 -4.43
CA LEU A 116 7.27 3.63 -5.04
C LEU A 116 6.59 4.61 -4.09
N VAL A 117 6.46 4.28 -2.80
CA VAL A 117 5.91 5.19 -1.77
C VAL A 117 6.67 6.51 -1.77
N VAL A 118 8.01 6.46 -1.71
CA VAL A 118 8.85 7.68 -1.74
C VAL A 118 8.63 8.47 -3.02
N SER A 119 8.52 7.83 -4.18
CA SER A 119 8.30 8.51 -5.45
C SER A 119 6.97 9.25 -5.51
N VAL A 120 5.93 8.70 -4.87
CA VAL A 120 4.62 9.35 -4.74
C VAL A 120 4.69 10.47 -3.72
N ALA A 121 5.21 10.22 -2.52
CA ALA A 121 5.32 11.19 -1.43
C ALA A 121 6.09 12.47 -1.84
N LYS A 122 7.15 12.33 -2.65
CA LYS A 122 7.89 13.47 -3.20
C LYS A 122 7.03 14.46 -3.99
N LYS A 123 5.93 14.04 -4.58
CA LYS A 123 5.01 14.92 -5.34
C LYS A 123 4.18 15.83 -4.43
N TYR A 124 4.09 15.49 -3.15
CA TYR A 124 3.32 16.21 -2.13
C TYR A 124 4.20 17.01 -1.16
N GLN A 125 5.51 17.05 -1.40
CA GLN A 125 6.44 17.90 -0.62
C GLN A 125 6.05 19.37 -0.73
N ASN A 126 6.44 20.14 0.30
CA ASN A 126 6.21 21.60 0.40
C ASN A 126 4.73 22.01 0.57
N GLN A 127 3.87 21.10 1.02
CA GLN A 127 2.46 21.34 1.35
C GLN A 127 2.20 21.38 2.87
N GLY A 128 3.24 21.58 3.67
CA GLY A 128 3.12 21.72 5.13
C GLY A 128 3.50 20.46 5.93
N LEU A 129 3.70 19.32 5.28
CA LEU A 129 4.14 18.07 5.92
C LEU A 129 5.58 17.72 5.56
N GLU A 130 6.29 17.07 6.49
CA GLU A 130 7.63 16.56 6.24
C GLU A 130 7.58 15.31 5.34
N LEU A 131 8.65 15.09 4.55
CA LEU A 131 8.69 13.93 3.64
C LEU A 131 8.58 12.59 4.37
N LEU A 132 9.13 12.47 5.57
CA LEU A 132 9.02 11.23 6.35
C LEU A 132 7.58 10.92 6.75
N ASP A 133 6.80 11.94 7.14
CA ASP A 133 5.40 11.76 7.49
C ASP A 133 4.59 11.32 6.28
N LEU A 134 4.80 11.98 5.13
CA LEU A 134 4.17 11.59 3.86
C LEU A 134 4.53 10.15 3.45
N VAL A 135 5.76 9.72 3.71
CA VAL A 135 6.20 8.35 3.42
C VAL A 135 5.54 7.35 4.37
N GLN A 136 5.36 7.68 5.65
CA GLN A 136 4.67 6.82 6.61
C GLN A 136 3.19 6.65 6.24
N ASP A 137 2.50 7.74 5.91
CA ASP A 137 1.12 7.70 5.44
C ASP A 137 0.98 6.88 4.16
N GLY A 138 1.86 7.12 3.19
CA GLY A 138 1.90 6.35 1.95
C GLY A 138 2.22 4.86 2.16
N ALA A 139 3.00 4.51 3.19
CA ALA A 139 3.28 3.12 3.52
C ALA A 139 2.04 2.39 4.04
N ILE A 140 1.14 3.07 4.75
CA ILE A 140 -0.17 2.52 5.16
C ILE A 140 -1.02 2.20 3.91
N GLY A 141 -0.99 3.10 2.91
CA GLY A 141 -1.63 2.85 1.61
C GLY A 141 -1.04 1.64 0.90
N LEU A 142 0.30 1.53 0.87
CA LEU A 142 0.99 0.38 0.29
C LEU A 142 0.61 -0.94 0.99
N GLU A 143 0.50 -0.93 2.32
CA GLU A 143 0.08 -2.09 3.10
C GLU A 143 -1.31 -2.59 2.66
N ARG A 144 -2.26 -1.69 2.54
CA ARG A 144 -3.61 -2.01 2.03
C ARG A 144 -3.57 -2.54 0.60
N ALA A 145 -2.70 -1.97 -0.25
CA ALA A 145 -2.51 -2.46 -1.61
C ALA A 145 -1.99 -3.90 -1.64
N VAL A 146 -0.97 -4.24 -0.84
CA VAL A 146 -0.44 -5.61 -0.75
C VAL A 146 -1.52 -6.58 -0.28
N ASP A 147 -2.31 -6.18 0.71
CA ASP A 147 -3.35 -7.03 1.27
C ASP A 147 -4.52 -7.27 0.31
N LYS A 148 -4.81 -6.35 -0.60
CA LYS A 148 -5.96 -6.42 -1.51
C LYS A 148 -5.59 -6.75 -2.96
N PHE A 149 -4.30 -6.84 -3.27
CA PHE A 149 -3.86 -7.11 -4.64
C PHE A 149 -4.28 -8.49 -5.13
N ASP A 150 -4.92 -8.51 -6.30
CA ASP A 150 -5.27 -9.72 -7.01
C ASP A 150 -4.48 -9.82 -8.33
N PRO A 151 -3.52 -10.75 -8.42
CA PRO A 151 -2.72 -10.92 -9.63
C PRO A 151 -3.54 -11.42 -10.83
N ALA A 152 -4.71 -12.03 -10.61
CA ALA A 152 -5.59 -12.49 -11.68
C ALA A 152 -6.17 -11.35 -12.53
N MET A 153 -6.17 -10.12 -12.01
CA MET A 153 -6.64 -8.93 -12.72
C MET A 153 -5.70 -8.46 -13.84
N GLY A 154 -4.50 -9.03 -13.98
CA GLY A 154 -3.56 -8.74 -15.06
C GLY A 154 -2.83 -7.41 -14.98
N TYR A 155 -3.00 -6.64 -13.90
CA TYR A 155 -2.27 -5.39 -13.69
C TYR A 155 -0.93 -5.65 -12.99
N LYS A 156 0.07 -4.78 -13.28
CA LYS A 156 1.28 -4.72 -12.47
C LYS A 156 0.93 -4.22 -11.06
N PHE A 157 1.55 -4.80 -10.05
CA PHE A 157 1.34 -4.37 -8.66
C PHE A 157 1.53 -2.85 -8.47
N SER A 158 2.57 -2.27 -9.09
CA SER A 158 2.86 -0.84 -8.97
C SER A 158 1.72 0.06 -9.47
N THR A 159 1.00 -0.35 -10.51
CA THR A 159 -0.16 0.40 -11.04
C THR A 159 -1.31 0.42 -10.03
N TYR A 160 -1.58 -0.72 -9.41
CA TYR A 160 -2.61 -0.85 -8.39
C TYR A 160 -2.23 -0.11 -7.10
N ALA A 161 -1.00 -0.32 -6.61
CA ALA A 161 -0.51 0.28 -5.38
C ALA A 161 -0.43 1.81 -5.44
N TYR A 162 -0.17 2.39 -6.61
CA TYR A 162 -0.11 3.85 -6.78
C TYR A 162 -1.37 4.56 -6.28
N TRP A 163 -2.54 3.99 -6.52
CA TRP A 163 -3.83 4.59 -6.12
C TRP A 163 -4.03 4.55 -4.61
N TRP A 164 -3.66 3.45 -3.96
CA TRP A 164 -3.73 3.31 -2.51
C TRP A 164 -2.75 4.23 -1.78
N ILE A 165 -1.54 4.36 -2.31
CA ILE A 165 -0.50 5.23 -1.74
C ILE A 165 -0.91 6.70 -1.86
N ARG A 166 -1.60 7.06 -2.93
CA ARG A 166 -2.03 8.44 -3.18
C ARG A 166 -3.22 8.87 -2.30
N GLN A 167 -4.07 7.95 -1.92
CA GLN A 167 -5.28 8.20 -1.14
C GLN A 167 -4.99 8.71 0.27
#